data_5d935b143fb0bfce5bec8348730bea2a
#
_entry.id   5d935b143fb0bfce5bec8348730bea2a
#
_cell.length_a   1.000
_cell.length_b   1.000
_cell.length_c   1.000
_cell.angle_alpha   90.00
_cell.angle_beta   90.00
_cell.angle_gamma   90.00
#
_symmetry.space_group_name_H-M   'P 1'
#
loop_
_entity.id
_entity.type
_entity.pdbx_description
1 polymer ?
#
loop_
_entity_poly.entity_id
_entity_poly.type
_entity_poly.pdbx_seq_one_letter_code
_entity_poly.pdbx_strand_id
1 'polypeptide(L)'
;EQSDLLSLHRVRSRLVGRRTAVINQIRGFLIERGITVRQGPGPLRKALPEILSSPTEVLSPRMVRLIADLSEDWRRLDERIDALKRQHGLS
;
A
#
# COMPACT_ATOMS: atom_id res chain seq x y z
N GLU A 1 -24.78 -16.70 -5.23
CA GLU A 1 -24.56 -17.51 -6.42
C GLU A 1 -23.07 -17.67 -6.75
N GLN A 2 -22.70 -18.82 -7.32
CA GLN A 2 -21.29 -19.14 -7.57
C GLN A 2 -20.61 -18.18 -8.53
N SER A 3 -21.29 -17.76 -9.61
CA SER A 3 -20.67 -16.86 -10.57
C SER A 3 -20.42 -15.48 -9.97
N ASP A 4 -21.32 -15.00 -9.13
CA ASP A 4 -21.11 -13.74 -8.42
C ASP A 4 -19.96 -13.84 -7.44
N LEU A 5 -19.85 -14.97 -6.75
CA LEU A 5 -18.77 -15.21 -5.80
C LEU A 5 -17.42 -15.26 -6.49
N LEU A 6 -17.35 -15.94 -7.67
CA LEU A 6 -16.12 -15.97 -8.45
C LEU A 6 -15.70 -14.59 -8.92
N SER A 7 -16.66 -13.79 -9.37
CA SER A 7 -16.40 -12.41 -9.79
C SER A 7 -15.85 -11.59 -8.63
N LEU A 8 -16.42 -11.78 -7.46
CA LEU A 8 -15.99 -11.09 -6.26
C LEU A 8 -14.55 -11.45 -5.90
N HIS A 9 -14.22 -12.75 -5.96
CA HIS A 9 -12.85 -13.20 -5.67
C HIS A 9 -11.85 -12.64 -6.67
N ARG A 10 -12.22 -12.53 -7.93
CA ARG A 10 -11.36 -11.95 -8.96
C ARG A 10 -11.08 -10.47 -8.68
N VAL A 11 -12.10 -9.72 -8.32
CA VAL A 11 -11.94 -8.31 -7.99
C VAL A 11 -11.04 -8.16 -6.77
N ARG A 12 -11.28 -8.96 -5.73
CA ARG A 12 -10.44 -8.93 -4.53
C ARG A 12 -8.98 -9.25 -4.84
N SER A 13 -8.74 -10.30 -5.61
CA SER A 13 -7.37 -10.68 -6.01
C SER A 13 -6.66 -9.55 -6.74
N ARG A 14 -7.38 -8.87 -7.63
CA ARG A 14 -6.83 -7.74 -8.38
C ARG A 14 -6.44 -6.61 -7.44
N LEU A 15 -7.30 -6.27 -6.50
CA LEU A 15 -7.03 -5.21 -5.53
C LEU A 15 -5.84 -5.55 -4.63
N VAL A 16 -5.76 -6.79 -4.17
CA VAL A 16 -4.64 -7.28 -3.35
C VAL A 16 -3.34 -7.21 -4.15
N GLY A 17 -3.37 -7.62 -5.41
CA GLY A 17 -2.20 -7.53 -6.29
C GLY A 17 -1.74 -6.09 -6.49
N ARG A 18 -2.67 -5.16 -6.68
CA ARG A 18 -2.35 -3.75 -6.81
C ARG A 18 -1.76 -3.19 -5.53
N ARG A 19 -2.31 -3.58 -4.40
CA ARG A 19 -1.77 -3.17 -3.09
C ARG A 19 -0.33 -3.65 -2.92
N THR A 20 -0.06 -4.90 -3.25
CA THR A 20 1.29 -5.47 -3.17
C THR A 20 2.26 -4.69 -4.06
N ALA A 21 1.83 -4.35 -5.28
CA ALA A 21 2.66 -3.59 -6.21
C ALA A 21 2.99 -2.20 -5.65
N VAL A 22 2.01 -1.52 -5.06
CA VAL A 22 2.22 -0.20 -4.46
C VAL A 22 3.20 -0.29 -3.29
N ILE A 23 3.02 -1.27 -2.41
CA ILE A 23 3.91 -1.48 -1.26
C ILE A 23 5.34 -1.73 -1.73
N ASN A 24 5.51 -2.58 -2.73
CA ASN A 24 6.83 -2.90 -3.27
C ASN A 24 7.49 -1.68 -3.91
N GLN A 25 6.71 -0.85 -4.58
CA GLN A 25 7.24 0.37 -5.19
C GLN A 25 7.71 1.36 -4.14
N ILE A 26 6.94 1.56 -3.08
CA ILE A 26 7.36 2.41 -1.95
C ILE A 26 8.66 1.89 -1.36
N ARG A 27 8.72 0.58 -1.10
CA ARG A 27 9.92 -0.06 -0.55
C ARG A 27 11.13 0.15 -1.45
N GLY A 28 10.94 -0.03 -2.76
CA GLY A 28 12.01 0.15 -3.72
C GLY A 28 12.58 1.56 -3.70
N PHE A 29 11.72 2.57 -3.65
CA PHE A 29 12.16 3.96 -3.56
C PHE A 29 12.96 4.22 -2.28
N LEU A 30 12.51 3.67 -1.15
CA LEU A 30 13.20 3.85 0.12
C LEU A 30 14.57 3.15 0.10
N ILE A 31 14.62 1.92 -0.41
CA ILE A 31 15.86 1.16 -0.50
C ILE A 31 16.89 1.89 -1.37
N GLU A 32 16.46 2.44 -2.49
CA GLU A 32 17.35 3.19 -3.38
C GLU A 32 18.00 4.39 -2.69
N ARG A 33 17.38 4.89 -1.64
CA ARG A 33 17.90 6.01 -0.88
C ARG A 33 18.54 5.58 0.44
N GLY A 34 18.77 4.29 0.61
CA GLY A 34 19.43 3.77 1.80
C GLY A 34 18.56 3.74 3.05
N ILE A 35 17.25 3.90 2.89
CA ILE A 35 16.32 3.82 4.01
C ILE A 35 15.82 2.39 4.12
N THR A 36 16.13 1.74 5.24
CA THR A 36 15.71 0.35 5.46
C THR A 36 14.57 0.33 6.45
N VAL A 37 13.59 -0.54 6.17
CA VAL A 37 12.43 -0.75 7.02
C VAL A 37 12.26 -2.26 7.15
N ARG A 38 11.83 -2.73 8.32
CA ARG A 38 11.57 -4.15 8.54
C ARG A 38 10.62 -4.68 7.49
N GLN A 39 10.77 -5.97 7.17
CA GLN A 39 9.93 -6.63 6.20
C GLN A 39 8.48 -6.68 6.69
N GLY A 40 7.56 -6.71 5.73
CA GLY A 40 6.14 -6.76 5.99
C GLY A 40 5.45 -5.42 5.86
N PRO A 41 4.14 -5.42 5.57
CA PRO A 41 3.40 -4.17 5.37
C PRO A 41 3.18 -3.37 6.65
N GLY A 42 3.08 -4.04 7.79
CA GLY A 42 2.86 -3.36 9.08
C GLY A 42 3.97 -2.41 9.46
N PRO A 43 5.24 -2.88 9.51
CA PRO A 43 6.35 -1.99 9.82
C PRO A 43 6.49 -0.82 8.84
N LEU A 44 6.28 -1.07 7.55
CA LEU A 44 6.34 -0.01 6.55
C LEU A 44 5.26 1.04 6.78
N ARG A 45 4.03 0.61 7.01
CA ARG A 45 2.92 1.52 7.28
C ARG A 45 3.21 2.40 8.49
N LYS A 46 3.81 1.82 9.52
CA LYS A 46 4.15 2.53 10.75
C LYS A 46 5.27 3.55 10.55
N ALA A 47 6.25 3.20 9.71
CA ALA A 47 7.41 4.05 9.48
C ALA A 47 7.13 5.23 8.55
N LEU A 48 6.18 5.08 7.62
CA LEU A 48 5.93 6.08 6.59
C LEU A 48 5.62 7.49 7.12
N PRO A 49 4.75 7.69 8.12
CA PRO A 49 4.49 9.04 8.61
C PRO A 49 5.75 9.74 9.10
N GLU A 50 6.63 9.04 9.80
CA GLU A 50 7.89 9.60 10.27
C GLU A 50 8.83 9.92 9.13
N ILE A 51 8.94 9.01 8.17
CA ILE A 51 9.82 9.18 7.01
C ILE A 51 9.37 10.42 6.21
N LEU A 52 8.08 10.57 6.00
CA LEU A 52 7.54 11.65 5.17
C LEU A 52 7.53 13.00 5.87
N SER A 53 7.48 13.02 7.20
CA SER A 53 7.43 14.26 7.95
C SER A 53 8.78 14.77 8.40
N SER A 54 9.80 13.91 8.40
CA SER A 54 11.15 14.32 8.84
C SER A 54 11.93 14.91 7.67
N PRO A 55 12.40 16.16 7.79
CA PRO A 55 13.25 16.72 6.73
C PRO A 55 14.52 15.91 6.61
N THR A 56 14.85 15.50 5.40
CA THR A 56 16.05 14.73 5.15
C THR A 56 16.68 15.15 3.83
N GLU A 57 18.00 15.03 3.75
CA GLU A 57 18.71 15.27 2.51
C GLU A 57 18.55 14.09 1.54
N VAL A 58 18.10 12.96 2.05
CA VAL A 58 18.01 11.72 1.28
C VAL A 58 16.78 11.73 0.38
N LEU A 59 15.68 12.32 0.86
CA LEU A 59 14.44 12.39 0.09
C LEU A 59 14.19 13.82 -0.37
N SER A 60 14.17 14.01 -1.68
CA SER A 60 13.80 15.31 -2.25
C SER A 60 12.31 15.59 -2.01
N PRO A 61 11.89 16.85 -2.07
CA PRO A 61 10.45 17.16 -1.97
C PRO A 61 9.60 16.43 -3.00
N ARG A 62 10.13 16.24 -4.20
CA ARG A 62 9.43 15.47 -5.24
C ARG A 62 9.25 14.02 -4.83
N MET A 63 10.30 13.41 -4.28
CA MET A 63 10.23 12.01 -3.84
C MET A 63 9.28 11.84 -2.66
N VAL A 64 9.27 12.79 -1.74
CA VAL A 64 8.32 12.78 -0.62
C VAL A 64 6.89 12.79 -1.15
N ARG A 65 6.59 13.63 -2.14
CA ARG A 65 5.26 13.69 -2.74
C ARG A 65 4.88 12.39 -3.44
N LEU A 66 5.82 11.81 -4.18
CA LEU A 66 5.56 10.53 -4.87
C LEU A 66 5.24 9.42 -3.89
N ILE A 67 6.03 9.33 -2.83
CA ILE A 67 5.81 8.29 -1.80
C ILE A 67 4.50 8.56 -1.05
N ALA A 68 4.20 9.83 -0.77
CA ALA A 68 2.94 10.18 -0.12
C ALA A 68 1.74 9.81 -0.98
N ASP A 69 1.81 10.03 -2.29
CA ASP A 69 0.74 9.65 -3.21
C ASP A 69 0.55 8.13 -3.25
N LEU A 70 1.65 7.38 -3.29
CA LEU A 70 1.59 5.92 -3.26
C LEU A 70 1.02 5.42 -1.93
N SER A 71 1.38 6.07 -0.84
CA SER A 71 0.85 5.74 0.49
C SER A 71 -0.67 5.95 0.55
N GLU A 72 -1.16 7.00 -0.10
CA GLU A 72 -2.59 7.26 -0.19
C GLU A 72 -3.29 6.21 -1.06
N ASP A 73 -2.68 5.80 -2.17
CA ASP A 73 -3.20 4.71 -2.99
C ASP A 73 -3.32 3.43 -2.18
N TRP A 74 -2.32 3.13 -1.36
CA TRP A 74 -2.35 1.97 -0.47
C TRP A 74 -3.55 2.04 0.47
N ARG A 75 -3.74 3.19 1.10
CA ARG A 75 -4.87 3.39 2.02
C ARG A 75 -6.22 3.14 1.32
N ARG A 76 -6.39 3.68 0.12
CA ARG A 76 -7.62 3.49 -0.67
C ARG A 76 -7.84 2.04 -1.05
N LEU A 77 -6.78 1.34 -1.42
CA LEU A 77 -6.87 -0.07 -1.76
C LEU A 77 -7.27 -0.90 -0.55
N ASP A 78 -6.71 -0.61 0.61
CA ASP A 78 -7.11 -1.28 1.86
C ASP A 78 -8.59 -1.06 2.16
N GLU A 79 -9.07 0.17 2.00
CA GLU A 79 -10.48 0.47 2.24
C GLU A 79 -11.40 -0.30 1.29
N ARG A 80 -11.01 -0.41 0.02
CA ARG A 80 -11.80 -1.15 -0.96
C ARG A 80 -11.82 -2.64 -0.66
N ILE A 81 -10.68 -3.19 -0.27
CA ILE A 81 -10.59 -4.60 0.09
C ILE A 81 -11.46 -4.89 1.33
N ASP A 82 -11.37 -4.03 2.33
CA ASP A 82 -12.17 -4.17 3.54
C ASP A 82 -13.67 -4.03 3.25
N ALA A 83 -14.03 -3.12 2.36
CA ALA A 83 -15.43 -2.95 1.95
C ALA A 83 -16.00 -4.21 1.31
N LEU A 84 -15.20 -4.88 0.48
CA LEU A 84 -15.61 -6.16 -0.12
C LEU A 84 -15.83 -7.21 0.95
N LYS A 85 -14.95 -7.30 1.92
CA LYS A 85 -15.09 -8.25 3.04
C LYS A 85 -16.38 -8.02 3.81
N ARG A 86 -16.67 -6.76 4.14
CA ARG A 86 -17.86 -6.42 4.92
C ARG A 86 -19.14 -6.69 4.16
N GLN A 87 -19.16 -6.36 2.86
CA GLN A 87 -20.37 -6.53 2.03
C GLN A 87 -20.73 -7.98 1.83
N HIS A 88 -19.74 -8.86 1.77
CA HIS A 88 -19.96 -10.23 1.31
C HIS A 88 -19.54 -11.29 2.33
N GLY A 89 -19.25 -10.88 3.55
CA GLY A 89 -18.86 -11.80 4.60
C GLY A 89 -17.54 -12.50 4.36
N LEU A 90 -16.69 -11.97 3.51
CA LEU A 90 -15.35 -12.52 3.29
C LEU A 90 -14.41 -12.12 4.42
N SER A 91 -13.64 -13.05 4.90
CA SER A 91 -12.68 -12.80 5.98
C SER A 91 -11.24 -13.03 5.55
#